data_c73da3dc8789f5b649ae97188326facf
#
_entry.id   c73da3dc8789f5b649ae97188326facf
#
_cell.length_a   1.000
_cell.length_b   1.000
_cell.length_c   1.000
_cell.angle_alpha   90.00
_cell.angle_beta   90.00
_cell.angle_gamma   90.00
#
_symmetry.space_group_name_H-M   'P 1'
#
loop_
_entity.id
_entity.type
_entity.pdbx_description
1 polymer ?
#
loop_
_entity_poly.entity_id
_entity_poly.type
_entity_poly.pdbx_seq_one_letter_code
_entity_poly.pdbx_strand_id
1 'polypeptide(L)'
;LLEAGEIEKLGGWNYSRRGEQPEPSTFMTATTLQALFAARAQGFAVDERVVARALDALASGRFENGAFQYGVDPEHRTGQGFEAPEGSAGRSCACEATLFLAGRSDAEKLRAAIDAFFAHGEWLEKRRKQTGTHVPPFQIAPYYFFYAHHYAAQAIELLPEAERAERRARLRERIYQVRETSGGWNDRVFERSESYGTAMVLRALLAPTATPPARWTK
;
A
#
# COMPACT_ATOMS: atom_id res chain seq x y z
N LEU A 1 -7.33 19.20 -7.22
CA LEU A 1 -5.87 19.16 -7.05
C LEU A 1 -5.26 17.78 -7.28
N LEU A 2 -5.84 16.69 -6.71
CA LEU A 2 -5.31 15.34 -6.92
C LEU A 2 -5.37 14.94 -8.41
N GLU A 3 -6.50 15.14 -9.07
CA GLU A 3 -6.68 14.81 -10.49
C GLU A 3 -5.71 15.57 -11.39
N ALA A 4 -5.45 16.85 -11.12
CA ALA A 4 -4.47 17.64 -11.88
C ALA A 4 -3.02 17.12 -11.73
N GLY A 5 -2.76 16.25 -10.76
CA GLY A 5 -1.49 15.59 -10.54
C GLY A 5 -1.33 14.25 -11.28
N GLU A 6 -2.36 13.77 -11.96
CA GLU A 6 -2.29 12.50 -12.70
C GLU A 6 -1.25 12.52 -13.80
N ILE A 7 -0.66 11.38 -14.09
CA ILE A 7 0.21 11.13 -15.23
C ILE A 7 -0.68 10.73 -16.42
N GLU A 8 -1.11 11.70 -17.21
CA GLU A 8 -2.19 11.55 -18.18
C GLU A 8 -2.00 10.41 -19.19
N LYS A 9 -0.77 10.17 -19.64
CA LYS A 9 -0.47 9.14 -20.65
C LYS A 9 -0.63 7.71 -20.11
N LEU A 10 -0.18 7.47 -18.88
CA LEU A 10 -0.13 6.12 -18.27
C LEU A 10 -1.22 5.92 -17.21
N GLY A 11 -1.78 6.99 -16.68
CA GLY A 11 -2.67 6.98 -15.53
C GLY A 11 -1.90 6.93 -14.21
N GLY A 12 -2.57 7.33 -13.11
CA GLY A 12 -1.99 7.25 -11.78
C GLY A 12 -1.04 8.39 -11.39
N TRP A 13 -0.32 8.22 -10.30
CA TRP A 13 0.48 9.29 -9.66
C TRP A 13 1.87 8.83 -9.26
N ASN A 14 2.80 9.80 -9.21
CA ASN A 14 4.11 9.63 -8.61
C ASN A 14 4.47 10.90 -7.82
N TYR A 15 5.22 10.76 -6.74
CA TYR A 15 5.79 11.87 -5.98
C TYR A 15 6.97 12.54 -6.71
N SER A 16 7.62 11.85 -7.63
CA SER A 16 8.67 12.38 -8.49
C SER A 16 8.17 12.49 -9.93
N ARG A 17 8.22 13.70 -10.46
CA ARG A 17 7.96 13.98 -11.88
C ARG A 17 9.28 14.24 -12.63
N ARG A 18 10.34 13.55 -12.23
CA ARG A 18 11.64 13.67 -12.90
C ARG A 18 11.64 12.81 -14.16
N GLY A 19 12.13 13.39 -15.26
CA GLY A 19 12.20 12.74 -16.57
C GLY A 19 11.09 13.19 -17.52
N GLU A 20 11.26 12.89 -18.79
CA GLU A 20 10.33 13.28 -19.87
C GLU A 20 9.01 12.50 -19.84
N GLN A 21 9.03 11.30 -19.25
CA GLN A 21 7.85 10.44 -19.08
C GLN A 21 7.88 9.82 -17.68
N PRO A 22 7.28 10.48 -16.67
CA PRO A 22 7.24 9.94 -15.35
C PRO A 22 6.34 8.68 -15.30
N GLU A 23 6.85 7.62 -14.71
CA GLU A 23 6.09 6.39 -14.45
C GLU A 23 5.18 6.56 -13.24
N PRO A 24 3.93 6.07 -13.25
CA PRO A 24 3.10 6.07 -12.08
C PRO A 24 3.63 5.08 -11.04
N SER A 25 3.75 5.51 -9.79
CA SER A 25 4.09 4.65 -8.68
C SER A 25 2.84 3.92 -8.17
N THR A 26 2.88 2.60 -8.09
CA THR A 26 1.78 1.83 -7.50
C THR A 26 1.53 2.20 -6.04
N PHE A 27 2.60 2.56 -5.33
CA PHE A 27 2.56 3.03 -3.95
C PHE A 27 1.73 4.32 -3.80
N MET A 28 1.92 5.30 -4.70
CA MET A 28 1.17 6.55 -4.69
C MET A 28 -0.22 6.39 -5.32
N THR A 29 -0.30 5.65 -6.42
CA THR A 29 -1.55 5.48 -7.17
C THR A 29 -2.63 4.80 -6.33
N ALA A 30 -2.29 3.74 -5.61
CA ALA A 30 -3.25 3.02 -4.76
C ALA A 30 -3.86 3.96 -3.69
N THR A 31 -3.04 4.71 -2.99
CA THR A 31 -3.48 5.60 -1.91
C THR A 31 -4.27 6.80 -2.42
N THR A 32 -3.85 7.36 -3.56
CA THR A 32 -4.56 8.49 -4.19
C THR A 32 -5.94 8.05 -4.70
N LEU A 33 -6.05 6.87 -5.30
CA LEU A 33 -7.35 6.30 -5.70
C LEU A 33 -8.29 6.16 -4.50
N GLN A 34 -7.84 5.62 -3.37
CA GLN A 34 -8.67 5.51 -2.17
C GLN A 34 -9.12 6.88 -1.64
N ALA A 35 -8.26 7.91 -1.73
CA ALA A 35 -8.64 9.28 -1.38
C ALA A 35 -9.72 9.84 -2.32
N LEU A 36 -9.64 9.55 -3.63
CA LEU A 36 -10.67 9.93 -4.60
C LEU A 36 -11.99 9.17 -4.36
N PHE A 37 -11.94 7.88 -4.00
CA PHE A 37 -13.12 7.11 -3.63
C PHE A 37 -13.82 7.71 -2.40
N ALA A 38 -13.04 8.08 -1.39
CA ALA A 38 -13.55 8.75 -0.20
C ALA A 38 -14.15 10.14 -0.53
N ALA A 39 -13.50 10.92 -1.38
CA ALA A 39 -14.00 12.22 -1.83
C ALA A 39 -15.37 12.07 -2.54
N ARG A 40 -15.49 11.12 -3.47
CA ARG A 40 -16.76 10.84 -4.15
C ARG A 40 -17.85 10.41 -3.17
N ALA A 41 -17.53 9.55 -2.22
CA ALA A 41 -18.48 9.10 -1.20
C ALA A 41 -18.99 10.24 -0.31
N GLN A 42 -18.22 11.34 -0.20
CA GLN A 42 -18.63 12.58 0.47
C GLN A 42 -19.30 13.59 -0.46
N GLY A 43 -19.61 13.22 -1.70
CA GLY A 43 -20.34 14.08 -2.64
C GLY A 43 -19.47 15.03 -3.47
N PHE A 44 -18.15 14.93 -3.38
CA PHE A 44 -17.28 15.70 -4.29
C PHE A 44 -17.31 15.10 -5.70
N ALA A 45 -17.29 15.99 -6.71
CA ALA A 45 -17.14 15.57 -8.09
C ALA A 45 -15.73 14.98 -8.31
N VAL A 46 -15.67 13.79 -8.91
CA VAL A 46 -14.43 13.10 -9.27
C VAL A 46 -14.54 12.65 -10.73
N ASP A 47 -13.53 12.94 -11.55
CA ASP A 47 -13.51 12.52 -12.97
C ASP A 47 -13.30 11.00 -13.06
N GLU A 48 -14.34 10.31 -13.50
CA GLU A 48 -14.34 8.85 -13.67
C GLU A 48 -13.27 8.35 -14.65
N ARG A 49 -12.88 9.17 -15.64
CA ARG A 49 -11.86 8.81 -16.63
C ARG A 49 -10.46 8.79 -16.00
N VAL A 50 -10.18 9.76 -15.10
CA VAL A 50 -8.94 9.80 -14.32
C VAL A 50 -8.83 8.54 -13.45
N VAL A 51 -9.91 8.21 -12.74
CA VAL A 51 -9.95 7.01 -11.89
C VAL A 51 -9.80 5.74 -12.72
N ALA A 52 -10.48 5.64 -13.87
CA ALA A 52 -10.40 4.47 -14.73
C ALA A 52 -8.97 4.23 -15.23
N ARG A 53 -8.29 5.25 -15.78
CA ARG A 53 -6.89 5.14 -16.23
C ARG A 53 -5.95 4.75 -15.09
N ALA A 54 -6.12 5.35 -13.92
CA ALA A 54 -5.27 5.05 -12.76
C ALA A 54 -5.48 3.61 -12.25
N LEU A 55 -6.72 3.11 -12.30
CA LEU A 55 -7.02 1.70 -11.99
C LEU A 55 -6.42 0.75 -13.02
N ASP A 56 -6.44 1.11 -14.30
CA ASP A 56 -5.80 0.33 -15.37
C ASP A 56 -4.28 0.27 -15.16
N ALA A 57 -3.66 1.40 -14.85
CA ALA A 57 -2.24 1.46 -14.51
C ALA A 57 -1.91 0.60 -13.29
N LEU A 58 -2.69 0.72 -12.21
CA LEU A 58 -2.48 -0.09 -11.00
C LEU A 58 -2.61 -1.59 -11.28
N ALA A 59 -3.62 -1.99 -12.05
CA ALA A 59 -3.87 -3.38 -12.39
C ALA A 59 -2.77 -3.95 -13.31
N SER A 60 -2.26 -3.16 -14.26
CA SER A 60 -1.17 -3.56 -15.16
C SER A 60 0.15 -3.77 -14.41
N GLY A 61 0.36 -3.07 -13.30
CA GLY A 61 1.54 -3.24 -12.44
C GLY A 61 1.56 -4.53 -11.64
N ARG A 62 0.48 -5.33 -11.62
CA ARG A 62 0.42 -6.59 -10.89
C ARG A 62 1.08 -7.74 -11.65
N PHE A 63 1.84 -8.58 -10.95
CA PHE A 63 2.39 -9.84 -11.42
C PHE A 63 1.46 -11.01 -11.08
N GLU A 64 1.64 -12.15 -11.76
CA GLU A 64 0.87 -13.38 -11.49
C GLU A 64 1.06 -13.89 -10.06
N ASN A 65 2.23 -13.71 -9.48
CA ASN A 65 2.54 -14.07 -8.08
C ASN A 65 1.97 -13.08 -7.05
N GLY A 66 1.20 -12.07 -7.45
CA GLY A 66 0.58 -11.07 -6.58
C GLY A 66 1.48 -9.92 -6.16
N ALA A 67 2.75 -9.89 -6.59
CA ALA A 67 3.61 -8.73 -6.43
C ALA A 67 3.18 -7.59 -7.35
N PHE A 68 3.61 -6.36 -7.03
CA PHE A 68 3.34 -5.18 -7.86
C PHE A 68 4.66 -4.50 -8.25
N GLN A 69 4.72 -3.95 -9.45
CA GLN A 69 5.79 -3.04 -9.83
C GLN A 69 5.86 -1.84 -8.87
N TYR A 70 7.03 -1.26 -8.72
CA TYR A 70 7.18 0.00 -7.99
C TYR A 70 6.77 1.20 -8.87
N GLY A 71 7.41 1.35 -10.02
CA GLY A 71 6.98 2.21 -11.11
C GLY A 71 6.31 1.34 -12.18
N VAL A 72 5.15 1.75 -12.67
CA VAL A 72 4.43 0.96 -13.68
C VAL A 72 5.04 1.24 -15.04
N ASP A 73 5.81 0.27 -15.51
CA ASP A 73 6.36 0.23 -16.86
C ASP A 73 6.03 -1.12 -17.50
N PRO A 74 5.05 -1.17 -18.41
CA PRO A 74 4.66 -2.41 -19.06
C PRO A 74 5.77 -3.06 -19.91
N GLU A 75 6.74 -2.27 -20.38
CA GLU A 75 7.81 -2.72 -21.26
C GLU A 75 9.02 -3.29 -20.47
N HIS A 76 9.20 -2.85 -19.23
CA HIS A 76 10.33 -3.25 -18.38
C HIS A 76 9.89 -3.89 -17.08
N ARG A 77 9.51 -5.16 -17.15
CA ARG A 77 9.07 -5.97 -16.02
C ARG A 77 10.12 -7.04 -15.69
N THR A 78 10.78 -6.90 -14.56
CA THR A 78 11.89 -7.79 -14.18
C THR A 78 11.47 -8.90 -13.20
N GLY A 79 10.46 -8.65 -12.37
CA GLY A 79 10.08 -9.53 -11.26
C GLY A 79 11.14 -9.66 -10.16
N GLN A 80 12.16 -8.79 -10.16
CA GLN A 80 13.30 -8.81 -9.24
C GLN A 80 13.39 -7.53 -8.42
N GLY A 81 14.19 -7.55 -7.35
CA GLY A 81 14.39 -6.38 -6.51
C GLY A 81 13.09 -5.79 -5.96
N PHE A 82 12.72 -4.60 -6.39
CA PHE A 82 11.43 -3.98 -6.04
C PHE A 82 10.22 -4.83 -6.41
N GLU A 83 10.30 -5.57 -7.51
CA GLU A 83 9.19 -6.29 -8.12
C GLU A 83 9.09 -7.74 -7.62
N ALA A 84 10.10 -8.23 -6.89
CA ALA A 84 10.00 -9.51 -6.20
C ALA A 84 8.90 -9.46 -5.10
N PRO A 85 8.30 -10.59 -4.73
CA PRO A 85 7.31 -10.63 -3.64
C PRO A 85 7.81 -9.96 -2.35
N GLU A 86 9.07 -10.17 -1.99
CA GLU A 86 9.73 -9.54 -0.85
C GLU A 86 9.80 -8.02 -0.98
N GLY A 87 10.20 -7.52 -2.16
CA GLY A 87 10.29 -6.09 -2.45
C GLY A 87 8.93 -5.41 -2.55
N SER A 88 7.90 -6.18 -2.92
CA SER A 88 6.54 -5.71 -3.06
C SER A 88 5.72 -5.79 -1.76
N ALA A 89 6.14 -6.56 -0.76
CA ALA A 89 5.39 -6.82 0.47
C ALA A 89 4.93 -5.53 1.19
N GLY A 90 5.68 -4.44 1.04
CA GLY A 90 5.35 -3.14 1.62
C GLY A 90 4.14 -2.44 0.99
N ARG A 91 3.72 -2.82 -0.23
CA ARG A 91 2.66 -2.12 -0.98
C ARG A 91 1.55 -3.02 -1.53
N SER A 92 1.78 -4.34 -1.60
CA SER A 92 0.82 -5.27 -2.22
C SER A 92 -0.56 -5.20 -1.56
N CYS A 93 -0.65 -5.09 -0.23
CA CYS A 93 -1.94 -4.93 0.46
C CYS A 93 -2.66 -3.64 0.07
N ALA A 94 -1.95 -2.51 -0.07
CA ALA A 94 -2.55 -1.25 -0.48
C ALA A 94 -3.09 -1.32 -1.91
N CYS A 95 -2.30 -1.88 -2.83
CA CYS A 95 -2.65 -2.04 -4.23
C CYS A 95 -3.86 -2.96 -4.40
N GLU A 96 -3.81 -4.14 -3.79
CA GLU A 96 -4.86 -5.14 -3.93
C GLU A 96 -6.18 -4.72 -3.26
N ALA A 97 -6.10 -4.09 -2.07
CA ALA A 97 -7.26 -3.51 -1.41
C ALA A 97 -7.92 -2.43 -2.28
N THR A 98 -7.14 -1.58 -2.94
CA THR A 98 -7.66 -0.55 -3.84
C THR A 98 -8.38 -1.16 -5.05
N LEU A 99 -7.78 -2.17 -5.70
CA LEU A 99 -8.42 -2.90 -6.80
C LEU A 99 -9.70 -3.62 -6.34
N PHE A 100 -9.68 -4.21 -5.15
CA PHE A 100 -10.85 -4.86 -4.55
C PHE A 100 -11.99 -3.86 -4.28
N LEU A 101 -11.69 -2.70 -3.73
CA LEU A 101 -12.65 -1.62 -3.49
C LEU A 101 -13.26 -1.08 -4.79
N ALA A 102 -12.53 -1.17 -5.90
CA ALA A 102 -12.98 -0.78 -7.23
C ALA A 102 -13.70 -1.90 -8.01
N GLY A 103 -13.87 -3.10 -7.42
CA GLY A 103 -14.47 -4.25 -8.10
C GLY A 103 -13.59 -4.84 -9.21
N ARG A 104 -12.27 -4.58 -9.18
CA ARG A 104 -11.27 -5.09 -10.15
C ARG A 104 -10.36 -6.19 -9.57
N SER A 105 -10.73 -6.69 -8.40
CA SER A 105 -10.09 -7.80 -7.73
C SER A 105 -11.11 -8.59 -6.91
N ASP A 106 -10.66 -9.70 -6.34
CA ASP A 106 -11.46 -10.64 -5.59
C ASP A 106 -10.83 -10.94 -4.21
N ALA A 107 -11.59 -11.68 -3.38
CA ALA A 107 -11.14 -12.03 -2.04
C ALA A 107 -9.94 -13.01 -2.04
N GLU A 108 -9.73 -13.78 -3.08
CA GLU A 108 -8.60 -14.70 -3.19
C GLU A 108 -7.29 -13.93 -3.34
N LYS A 109 -7.24 -12.96 -4.26
CA LYS A 109 -6.08 -12.09 -4.46
C LYS A 109 -5.79 -11.21 -3.24
N LEU A 110 -6.86 -10.75 -2.57
CA LEU A 110 -6.71 -9.98 -1.33
C LEU A 110 -6.08 -10.83 -0.21
N ARG A 111 -6.49 -12.11 -0.06
CA ARG A 111 -5.85 -13.06 0.86
C ARG A 111 -4.39 -13.27 0.50
N ALA A 112 -4.09 -13.52 -0.77
CA ALA A 112 -2.72 -13.72 -1.24
C ALA A 112 -1.82 -12.52 -0.92
N ALA A 113 -2.30 -11.28 -1.06
CA ALA A 113 -1.54 -10.07 -0.69
C ALA A 113 -1.28 -9.99 0.83
N ILE A 114 -2.26 -10.35 1.67
CA ILE A 114 -2.10 -10.39 3.12
C ILE A 114 -1.13 -11.49 3.53
N ASP A 115 -1.23 -12.67 2.92
CA ASP A 115 -0.35 -13.80 3.21
C ASP A 115 1.10 -13.50 2.77
N ALA A 116 1.30 -12.83 1.62
CA ALA A 116 2.60 -12.33 1.18
C ALA A 116 3.19 -11.29 2.15
N PHE A 117 2.38 -10.35 2.66
CA PHE A 117 2.82 -9.42 3.70
C PHE A 117 3.32 -10.16 4.95
N PHE A 118 2.63 -11.20 5.38
CA PHE A 118 3.06 -11.99 6.52
C PHE A 118 4.26 -12.88 6.22
N ALA A 119 4.37 -13.43 5.03
CA ALA A 119 5.48 -14.29 4.62
C ALA A 119 6.80 -13.52 4.49
N HIS A 120 6.74 -12.32 3.91
CA HIS A 120 7.92 -11.51 3.60
C HIS A 120 8.15 -10.33 4.56
N GLY A 121 7.36 -10.23 5.64
CA GLY A 121 7.44 -9.13 6.61
C GLY A 121 8.78 -9.01 7.32
N GLU A 122 9.58 -10.08 7.39
CA GLU A 122 10.95 -10.04 7.91
C GLU A 122 11.85 -9.07 7.15
N TRP A 123 11.64 -8.91 5.84
CA TRP A 123 12.43 -7.97 5.02
C TRP A 123 12.08 -6.52 5.32
N LEU A 124 10.80 -6.23 5.64
CA LEU A 124 10.38 -4.92 6.15
C LEU A 124 11.04 -4.65 7.51
N GLU A 125 11.06 -5.64 8.41
CA GLU A 125 11.69 -5.51 9.74
C GLU A 125 13.21 -5.29 9.63
N LYS A 126 13.91 -6.05 8.79
CA LYS A 126 15.35 -5.88 8.54
C LYS A 126 15.71 -4.46 8.06
N ARG A 127 14.76 -3.77 7.42
CA ARG A 127 14.96 -2.40 6.93
C ARG A 127 14.52 -1.32 7.92
N ARG A 128 13.67 -1.66 8.87
CA ARG A 128 13.22 -0.74 9.91
C ARG A 128 14.44 -0.15 10.66
N LYS A 129 14.41 1.16 10.88
CA LYS A 129 15.50 1.90 11.55
C LYS A 129 16.89 1.75 10.90
N GLN A 130 16.94 1.47 9.61
CA GLN A 130 18.19 1.47 8.85
C GLN A 130 18.34 2.78 8.07
N THR A 131 19.59 3.09 7.72
CA THR A 131 19.93 4.17 6.79
C THR A 131 19.76 3.72 5.32
N GLY A 132 19.75 4.68 4.41
CA GLY A 132 19.53 4.43 2.98
C GLY A 132 18.07 4.15 2.65
N THR A 133 17.65 4.56 1.47
CA THR A 133 16.23 4.44 1.06
C THR A 133 15.99 3.11 0.36
N HIS A 134 16.57 2.90 -0.78
CA HIS A 134 16.34 1.71 -1.59
C HIS A 134 17.64 0.86 -1.64
N VAL A 135 17.76 -0.10 -0.73
CA VAL A 135 18.96 -0.90 -0.55
C VAL A 135 18.72 -2.35 -0.99
N PRO A 136 19.65 -2.96 -1.76
CA PRO A 136 19.55 -4.37 -2.14
C PRO A 136 19.36 -5.31 -0.92
N PRO A 137 18.83 -6.53 -1.15
CA PRO A 137 18.48 -7.10 -2.46
C PRO A 137 17.11 -6.64 -3.00
N PHE A 138 16.16 -6.23 -2.14
CA PHE A 138 14.78 -5.98 -2.51
C PHE A 138 14.40 -4.50 -2.55
N GLN A 139 15.36 -3.59 -2.42
CA GLN A 139 15.16 -2.15 -2.54
C GLN A 139 14.10 -1.57 -1.57
N ILE A 140 13.90 -2.20 -0.42
CA ILE A 140 12.91 -1.81 0.58
C ILE A 140 13.39 -0.56 1.33
N ALA A 141 12.54 0.46 1.41
CA ALA A 141 12.79 1.63 2.23
C ALA A 141 12.27 1.43 3.67
N PRO A 142 12.96 1.97 4.69
CA PRO A 142 12.54 1.85 6.09
C PRO A 142 11.11 2.30 6.35
N TYR A 143 10.66 3.40 5.71
CA TYR A 143 9.32 3.97 5.87
C TYR A 143 8.18 3.15 5.25
N TYR A 144 8.48 2.00 4.62
CA TYR A 144 7.44 1.08 4.20
C TYR A 144 6.87 0.26 5.36
N PHE A 145 7.57 0.18 6.49
CA PHE A 145 7.20 -0.72 7.59
C PHE A 145 5.79 -0.44 8.11
N PHE A 146 5.54 0.73 8.69
CA PHE A 146 4.21 1.05 9.24
C PHE A 146 3.17 1.37 8.17
N TYR A 147 3.58 1.84 7.01
CA TYR A 147 2.70 1.92 5.85
C TYR A 147 2.12 0.54 5.50
N ALA A 148 2.98 -0.48 5.39
CA ALA A 148 2.57 -1.85 5.09
C ALA A 148 1.62 -2.41 6.15
N HIS A 149 1.90 -2.19 7.43
CA HIS A 149 1.05 -2.64 8.53
C HIS A 149 -0.34 -1.96 8.50
N HIS A 150 -0.40 -0.67 8.18
CA HIS A 150 -1.68 0.03 8.05
C HIS A 150 -2.53 -0.55 6.92
N TYR A 151 -1.94 -0.76 5.73
CA TYR A 151 -2.70 -1.29 4.61
C TYR A 151 -2.97 -2.79 4.71
N ALA A 152 -2.14 -3.56 5.41
CA ALA A 152 -2.46 -4.93 5.78
C ALA A 152 -3.67 -4.99 6.73
N ALA A 153 -3.73 -4.11 7.74
CA ALA A 153 -4.92 -3.99 8.60
C ALA A 153 -6.17 -3.68 7.79
N GLN A 154 -6.11 -2.69 6.90
CA GLN A 154 -7.21 -2.34 6.01
C GLN A 154 -7.65 -3.52 5.13
N ALA A 155 -6.71 -4.24 4.52
CA ALA A 155 -6.99 -5.40 3.69
C ALA A 155 -7.67 -6.52 4.48
N ILE A 156 -7.24 -6.77 5.73
CA ILE A 156 -7.85 -7.75 6.62
C ILE A 156 -9.33 -7.40 6.86
N GLU A 157 -9.66 -6.12 7.07
CA GLU A 157 -11.05 -5.70 7.31
C GLU A 157 -11.97 -5.82 6.08
N LEU A 158 -11.40 -5.98 4.89
CA LEU A 158 -12.16 -6.22 3.65
C LEU A 158 -12.48 -7.71 3.42
N LEU A 159 -11.85 -8.63 4.16
CA LEU A 159 -12.14 -10.06 4.10
C LEU A 159 -13.48 -10.40 4.79
N PRO A 160 -14.04 -11.61 4.54
CA PRO A 160 -15.14 -12.14 5.35
C PRO A 160 -14.81 -12.16 6.85
N GLU A 161 -15.77 -11.87 7.72
CA GLU A 161 -15.55 -11.72 9.17
C GLU A 161 -14.85 -12.95 9.79
N ALA A 162 -15.24 -14.14 9.37
CA ALA A 162 -14.66 -15.39 9.89
C ALA A 162 -13.15 -15.53 9.67
N GLU A 163 -12.59 -14.76 8.73
CA GLU A 163 -11.16 -14.83 8.37
C GLU A 163 -10.30 -13.75 9.05
N ARG A 164 -10.92 -12.81 9.78
CA ARG A 164 -10.22 -11.61 10.29
C ARG A 164 -9.52 -11.85 11.61
N ALA A 165 -10.12 -12.63 12.53
CA ALA A 165 -9.70 -12.69 13.93
C ALA A 165 -8.22 -13.11 14.10
N GLU A 166 -7.81 -14.19 13.46
CA GLU A 166 -6.42 -14.68 13.52
C GLU A 166 -5.44 -13.69 12.90
N ARG A 167 -5.78 -13.13 11.72
CA ARG A 167 -4.94 -12.15 11.01
C ARG A 167 -4.79 -10.85 11.81
N ARG A 168 -5.87 -10.37 12.45
CA ARG A 168 -5.82 -9.22 13.38
C ARG A 168 -4.87 -9.49 14.56
N ALA A 169 -4.96 -10.67 15.16
CA ALA A 169 -4.11 -11.05 16.28
C ALA A 169 -2.63 -11.08 15.88
N ARG A 170 -2.30 -11.72 14.77
CA ARG A 170 -0.95 -11.80 14.23
C ARG A 170 -0.38 -10.42 13.86
N LEU A 171 -1.19 -9.55 13.25
CA LEU A 171 -0.77 -8.18 12.92
C LEU A 171 -0.50 -7.37 14.19
N ARG A 172 -1.40 -7.46 15.18
CA ARG A 172 -1.26 -6.78 16.46
C ARG A 172 0.02 -7.20 17.18
N GLU A 173 0.32 -8.49 17.22
CA GLU A 173 1.54 -9.02 17.83
C GLU A 173 2.78 -8.37 17.19
N ARG A 174 2.89 -8.37 15.86
CA ARG A 174 4.02 -7.72 15.14
C ARG A 174 4.15 -6.23 15.45
N ILE A 175 3.04 -5.51 15.52
CA ILE A 175 3.04 -4.09 15.86
C ILE A 175 3.58 -3.86 17.27
N TYR A 176 3.14 -4.65 18.25
CA TYR A 176 3.58 -4.46 19.64
C TYR A 176 5.02 -4.91 19.89
N GLN A 177 5.54 -5.89 19.15
CA GLN A 177 6.94 -6.31 19.23
C GLN A 177 7.95 -5.19 18.92
N VAL A 178 7.54 -4.19 18.15
CA VAL A 178 8.41 -3.08 17.72
C VAL A 178 8.06 -1.74 18.38
N ARG A 179 7.30 -1.77 19.48
CA ARG A 179 6.95 -0.57 20.23
C ARG A 179 8.18 0.01 20.91
N GLU A 180 8.38 1.32 20.79
CA GLU A 180 9.49 2.02 21.42
C GLU A 180 9.28 2.19 22.94
N THR A 181 10.38 2.45 23.65
CA THR A 181 10.33 2.75 25.10
C THR A 181 9.56 4.03 25.41
N SER A 182 9.49 4.97 24.45
CA SER A 182 8.64 6.17 24.51
C SER A 182 7.14 5.85 24.54
N GLY A 183 6.77 4.61 24.18
CA GLY A 183 5.37 4.20 24.01
C GLY A 183 4.83 4.39 22.59
N GLY A 184 5.58 5.05 21.72
CA GLY A 184 5.27 5.26 20.30
C GLY A 184 5.84 4.19 19.39
N TRP A 185 5.86 4.48 18.07
CA TRP A 185 6.41 3.62 17.03
C TRP A 185 7.19 4.43 15.99
N ASN A 186 8.39 3.98 15.66
CA ASN A 186 9.25 4.65 14.69
C ASN A 186 9.93 3.65 13.77
N ASP A 187 9.82 3.84 12.45
CA ASP A 187 10.47 3.01 11.44
C ASP A 187 11.72 3.67 10.83
N ARG A 188 12.06 4.89 11.26
CA ARG A 188 13.21 5.66 10.77
C ARG A 188 14.28 5.82 11.85
N VAL A 189 15.43 6.29 11.42
CA VAL A 189 16.54 6.67 12.32
C VAL A 189 16.31 8.05 12.97
N PHE A 190 15.32 8.81 12.53
CA PHE A 190 15.01 10.15 13.03
C PHE A 190 13.89 10.08 14.07
N GLU A 191 14.08 10.64 15.24
CA GLU A 191 13.06 10.71 16.30
C GLU A 191 11.75 11.37 15.81
N ARG A 192 11.85 12.44 15.01
CA ARG A 192 10.68 13.12 14.44
C ARG A 192 9.73 12.24 13.62
N SER A 193 10.17 11.07 13.17
CA SER A 193 9.32 10.13 12.43
C SER A 193 8.42 9.28 13.33
N GLU A 194 8.60 9.36 14.66
CA GLU A 194 7.78 8.60 15.61
C GLU A 194 6.29 9.03 15.53
N SER A 195 6.02 10.29 15.31
CA SER A 195 4.64 10.78 15.13
C SER A 195 3.96 10.14 13.93
N TYR A 196 4.67 10.00 12.80
CA TYR A 196 4.17 9.30 11.61
C TYR A 196 3.94 7.81 11.88
N GLY A 197 4.95 7.11 12.43
CA GLY A 197 4.86 5.69 12.75
C GLY A 197 3.72 5.41 13.70
N THR A 198 3.60 6.20 14.78
CA THR A 198 2.52 6.08 15.76
C THR A 198 1.14 6.31 15.13
N ALA A 199 0.99 7.33 14.27
CA ALA A 199 -0.27 7.60 13.58
C ALA A 199 -0.67 6.43 12.66
N MET A 200 0.26 5.83 11.91
CA MET A 200 0.00 4.67 11.04
C MET A 200 -0.38 3.44 11.87
N VAL A 201 0.29 3.22 13.00
CA VAL A 201 -0.04 2.12 13.93
C VAL A 201 -1.43 2.31 14.54
N LEU A 202 -1.77 3.51 15.01
CA LEU A 202 -3.10 3.77 15.55
C LEU A 202 -4.19 3.50 14.51
N ARG A 203 -3.98 3.92 13.26
CA ARG A 203 -4.90 3.59 12.15
C ARG A 203 -5.02 2.08 11.92
N ALA A 204 -3.91 1.33 12.03
CA ALA A 204 -3.93 -0.13 11.89
C ALA A 204 -4.69 -0.80 13.05
N LEU A 205 -4.44 -0.39 14.29
CA LEU A 205 -5.07 -0.97 15.48
C LEU A 205 -6.57 -0.63 15.58
N LEU A 206 -6.97 0.54 15.07
CA LEU A 206 -8.36 1.00 15.04
C LEU A 206 -9.14 0.52 13.81
N ALA A 207 -8.49 -0.09 12.82
CA ALA A 207 -9.14 -0.55 11.60
C ALA A 207 -10.39 -1.41 11.83
N PRO A 208 -10.46 -2.32 12.84
CA PRO A 208 -11.65 -3.12 13.11
C PRO A 208 -12.89 -2.31 13.53
N THR A 209 -12.72 -1.10 14.04
CA THR A 209 -13.81 -0.23 14.53
C THR A 209 -13.97 1.03 13.66
N ALA A 210 -13.08 1.23 12.69
CA ALA A 210 -13.15 2.36 11.79
C ALA A 210 -14.20 2.14 10.70
N THR A 211 -14.69 3.25 10.14
CA THR A 211 -15.53 3.19 8.93
C THR A 211 -14.73 2.52 7.81
N PRO A 212 -15.29 1.48 7.15
CA PRO A 212 -14.62 0.84 6.03
C PRO A 212 -14.27 1.84 4.92
N PRO A 213 -13.17 1.61 4.19
CA PRO A 213 -12.82 2.45 3.05
C PRO A 213 -13.95 2.50 2.03
N ALA A 214 -14.13 3.67 1.41
CA ALA A 214 -15.15 3.87 0.40
C ALA A 214 -14.89 2.97 -0.81
N ARG A 215 -15.97 2.41 -1.37
CA ARG A 215 -15.92 1.65 -2.62
C ARG A 215 -16.09 2.57 -3.81
N TRP A 216 -15.47 2.22 -4.92
CA TRP A 216 -15.75 2.82 -6.20
C TRP A 216 -16.88 2.04 -6.88
N THR A 217 -18.11 2.45 -6.62
CA THR A 217 -19.29 1.88 -7.27
C THR A 217 -19.77 2.81 -8.38
N LYS A 218 -20.25 2.23 -9.48
CA LYS A 218 -20.92 2.98 -10.55
C LYS A 218 -22.23 3.53 -10.08
#